data_370679f598197ad96182664efe210a87
#
_entry.id   370679f598197ad96182664efe210a87
#
_cell.length_a   1.000
_cell.length_b   1.000
_cell.length_c   1.000
_cell.angle_alpha   90.00
_cell.angle_beta   90.00
_cell.angle_gamma   90.00
#
_symmetry.space_group_name_H-M   'P 1'
#
loop_
_entity.id
_entity.type
_entity.pdbx_description
1 polymer ?
#
loop_
_entity_poly.entity_id
_entity_poly.type
_entity_poly.pdbx_seq_one_letter_code
_entity_poly.pdbx_strand_id
1 'polypeptide(L)'
;MPLARTYSVALIGVTGHVVEIEADIANGLPAVIVVGLPDTALREARDRIRAAITNSREEWPQRKITVGLSPASLPKRGSWFDLAIAIGILAAAGKVPRAAAARVMFFGELGLDGRLRPVRGVLPAVARAAEEGFGKVMVAEQNAAEAALVPGVRVIAVNSLTRAADWLRGLSGPDGQPAAVEYQGGQDLPGRPGCLGRDGKLASGVGAQAAGPGTAMAPDLAELLGQSMARRAAEVCAAGGHHLSLLGPPGAGKTMLAERIPTILPRLDRAAAFEVTAVHSVAGTLPAQVPLLEDPPFLAPHHTATKAAIVGGGSGVIRPGSASLAHRGVLFLDEASEVSGTHGPPCMALSGS
;
A
#
# COMPACT_ATOMS: atom_id res chain seq x y z
N MET A 1 12.40 -34.55 8.51
CA MET A 1 12.53 -33.27 9.24
C MET A 1 11.33 -32.41 8.94
N PRO A 2 10.74 -31.74 9.92
CA PRO A 2 9.49 -30.99 9.74
C PRO A 2 9.74 -29.56 9.22
N LEU A 3 10.56 -29.39 8.18
CA LEU A 3 10.77 -28.10 7.52
C LEU A 3 9.52 -27.70 6.71
N ALA A 4 9.00 -26.51 6.96
CA ALA A 4 7.94 -25.91 6.16
C ALA A 4 8.44 -24.60 5.53
N ARG A 5 7.93 -24.27 4.34
CA ARG A 5 8.25 -23.05 3.61
C ARG A 5 7.00 -22.27 3.36
N THR A 6 7.08 -20.99 3.58
CA THR A 6 6.07 -19.97 3.21
C THR A 6 6.76 -18.79 2.56
N TYR A 7 6.00 -17.93 1.90
CA TYR A 7 6.56 -16.84 1.12
C TYR A 7 5.86 -15.53 1.44
N SER A 8 6.61 -14.45 1.37
CA SER A 8 6.13 -13.08 1.48
C SER A 8 6.99 -12.17 0.61
N VAL A 9 6.73 -10.86 0.62
CA VAL A 9 7.52 -9.86 -0.12
C VAL A 9 8.00 -8.79 0.83
N ALA A 10 9.24 -8.38 0.76
CA ALA A 10 9.76 -7.17 1.38
C ALA A 10 9.77 -6.04 0.36
N LEU A 11 9.39 -4.82 0.78
CA LEU A 11 9.41 -3.64 -0.07
C LEU A 11 10.64 -2.77 0.22
N ILE A 12 11.32 -2.34 -0.84
CA ILE A 12 12.33 -1.26 -0.82
C ILE A 12 11.81 -0.17 -1.75
N GLY A 13 11.29 0.92 -1.18
CA GLY A 13 10.47 1.86 -1.94
C GLY A 13 9.21 1.16 -2.45
N VAL A 14 8.97 1.20 -3.76
CA VAL A 14 7.87 0.49 -4.43
C VAL A 14 8.30 -0.85 -5.03
N THR A 15 9.58 -1.23 -4.91
CA THR A 15 10.10 -2.48 -5.48
C THR A 15 9.93 -3.63 -4.49
N GLY A 16 9.27 -4.69 -4.94
CA GLY A 16 9.07 -5.91 -4.16
C GLY A 16 10.24 -6.90 -4.32
N HIS A 17 10.62 -7.54 -3.23
CA HIS A 17 11.60 -8.62 -3.19
C HIS A 17 11.01 -9.81 -2.45
N VAL A 18 11.02 -10.98 -3.08
CA VAL A 18 10.50 -12.20 -2.46
C VAL A 18 11.34 -12.58 -1.25
N VAL A 19 10.65 -12.92 -0.17
CA VAL A 19 11.24 -13.44 1.07
C VAL A 19 10.70 -14.83 1.29
N GLU A 20 11.59 -15.81 1.30
CA GLU A 20 11.30 -17.18 1.73
C GLU A 20 11.40 -17.26 3.25
N ILE A 21 10.39 -17.85 3.88
CA ILE A 21 10.32 -18.10 5.31
C ILE A 21 10.36 -19.60 5.53
N GLU A 22 11.43 -20.09 6.14
CA GLU A 22 11.61 -21.47 6.52
C GLU A 22 11.32 -21.63 8.02
N ALA A 23 10.42 -22.55 8.37
CA ALA A 23 10.16 -22.90 9.76
C ALA A 23 10.53 -24.35 10.01
N ASP A 24 11.38 -24.59 11.01
CA ASP A 24 11.79 -25.92 11.48
C ASP A 24 11.45 -26.11 12.95
N ILE A 25 10.96 -27.31 13.29
CA ILE A 25 10.65 -27.71 14.66
C ILE A 25 11.49 -28.92 15.03
N ALA A 26 12.52 -28.69 15.83
CA ALA A 26 13.45 -29.71 16.29
C ALA A 26 13.15 -30.17 17.73
N ASN A 27 13.63 -31.36 18.09
CA ASN A 27 13.62 -31.80 19.48
C ASN A 27 14.59 -30.93 20.31
N GLY A 28 14.17 -30.53 21.49
CA GLY A 28 14.96 -29.70 22.40
C GLY A 28 14.10 -28.92 23.38
N LEU A 29 14.76 -28.17 24.23
CA LEU A 29 14.05 -27.24 25.14
C LEU A 29 13.25 -26.21 24.35
N PRO A 30 12.05 -25.84 24.83
CA PRO A 30 11.22 -24.84 24.17
C PRO A 30 11.98 -23.52 23.98
N ALA A 31 12.24 -23.17 22.74
CA ALA A 31 12.91 -21.93 22.35
C ALA A 31 12.40 -21.47 20.99
N VAL A 32 12.41 -20.17 20.73
CA VAL A 32 12.10 -19.59 19.41
C VAL A 32 13.29 -18.78 18.96
N ILE A 33 13.87 -19.19 17.84
CA ILE A 33 14.98 -18.52 17.18
C ILE A 33 14.47 -18.01 15.83
N VAL A 34 14.54 -16.71 15.62
CA VAL A 34 14.20 -16.09 14.32
C VAL A 34 15.48 -15.49 13.76
N VAL A 35 15.83 -15.85 12.53
CA VAL A 35 17.03 -15.40 11.82
C VAL A 35 16.63 -14.55 10.61
N GLY A 36 17.31 -13.43 10.40
CA GLY A 36 17.10 -12.56 9.24
C GLY A 36 16.17 -11.35 9.49
N LEU A 37 15.83 -11.05 10.75
CA LEU A 37 15.18 -9.81 11.17
C LEU A 37 16.10 -8.99 12.10
N PRO A 38 15.94 -7.66 12.20
CA PRO A 38 16.60 -6.85 13.22
C PRO A 38 16.20 -7.25 14.64
N ASP A 39 17.10 -7.15 15.62
CA ASP A 39 16.92 -7.67 16.99
C ASP A 39 15.66 -7.20 17.73
N THR A 40 15.27 -5.93 17.60
CA THR A 40 14.06 -5.37 18.25
C THR A 40 12.78 -5.89 17.62
N ALA A 41 12.69 -5.86 16.29
CA ALA A 41 11.54 -6.35 15.54
C ALA A 41 11.35 -7.87 15.73
N LEU A 42 12.43 -8.58 16.00
CA LEU A 42 12.48 -10.03 16.22
C LEU A 42 11.77 -10.45 17.52
N ARG A 43 12.02 -9.72 18.60
CA ARG A 43 11.34 -9.99 19.88
C ARG A 43 9.84 -9.70 19.81
N GLU A 44 9.49 -8.56 19.27
CA GLU A 44 8.09 -8.15 19.10
C GLU A 44 7.30 -9.11 18.20
N ALA A 45 7.87 -9.51 17.07
CA ALA A 45 7.24 -10.47 16.16
C ALA A 45 7.02 -11.84 16.83
N ARG A 46 8.03 -12.35 17.55
CA ARG A 46 7.94 -13.63 18.25
C ARG A 46 6.80 -13.65 19.25
N ASP A 47 6.71 -12.64 20.12
CA ASP A 47 5.73 -12.61 21.20
C ASP A 47 4.31 -12.38 20.64
N ARG A 48 4.19 -11.55 19.59
CA ARG A 48 2.93 -11.31 18.88
C ARG A 48 2.43 -12.56 18.18
N ILE A 49 3.28 -13.27 17.43
CA ILE A 49 2.92 -14.49 16.69
C ILE A 49 2.53 -15.61 17.67
N ARG A 50 3.29 -15.77 18.78
CA ARG A 50 2.95 -16.75 19.81
C ARG A 50 1.57 -16.50 20.41
N ALA A 51 1.30 -15.26 20.79
CA ALA A 51 -0.01 -14.87 21.32
C ALA A 51 -1.12 -15.10 20.30
N ALA A 52 -0.91 -14.70 19.04
CA ALA A 52 -1.87 -14.89 17.96
C ALA A 52 -2.21 -16.37 17.73
N ILE A 53 -1.22 -17.26 17.67
CA ILE A 53 -1.43 -18.70 17.50
C ILE A 53 -2.22 -19.28 18.68
N THR A 54 -1.82 -18.95 19.93
CA THR A 54 -2.50 -19.44 21.13
C THR A 54 -3.95 -18.94 21.21
N ASN A 55 -4.17 -17.66 20.94
CA ASN A 55 -5.52 -17.06 20.99
C ASN A 55 -6.40 -17.48 19.79
N SER A 56 -5.80 -18.00 18.72
CA SER A 56 -6.50 -18.63 17.60
C SER A 56 -6.91 -20.10 17.88
N ARG A 57 -6.79 -20.56 19.13
CA ARG A 57 -7.05 -21.95 19.57
C ARG A 57 -6.16 -22.98 18.89
N GLU A 58 -5.03 -22.57 18.39
CA GLU A 58 -4.00 -23.44 17.85
C GLU A 58 -2.95 -23.74 18.93
N GLU A 59 -2.47 -24.98 18.95
CA GLU A 59 -1.47 -25.39 19.91
C GLU A 59 -0.09 -24.85 19.54
N TRP A 60 0.52 -24.10 20.45
CA TRP A 60 1.90 -23.68 20.29
C TRP A 60 2.87 -24.84 20.52
N PRO A 61 3.80 -25.16 19.58
CA PRO A 61 4.73 -26.26 19.75
C PRO A 61 5.66 -26.05 20.95
N GLN A 62 5.65 -27.00 21.91
CA GLN A 62 6.53 -26.99 23.09
C GLN A 62 7.91 -27.60 22.76
N ARG A 63 8.52 -27.12 21.67
CA ARG A 63 9.81 -27.60 21.12
C ARG A 63 10.65 -26.41 20.66
N LYS A 64 11.88 -26.68 20.23
CA LYS A 64 12.74 -25.66 19.60
C LYS A 64 12.22 -25.33 18.22
N ILE A 65 11.77 -24.09 18.02
CA ILE A 65 11.30 -23.54 16.74
C ILE A 65 12.41 -22.65 16.19
N THR A 66 12.81 -22.87 14.94
CA THR A 66 13.74 -22.01 14.21
C THR A 66 13.03 -21.47 12.98
N VAL A 67 13.01 -20.17 12.81
CA VAL A 67 12.44 -19.48 11.64
C VAL A 67 13.54 -18.68 10.95
N GLY A 68 13.81 -19.01 9.70
CA GLY A 68 14.77 -18.30 8.84
C GLY A 68 14.04 -17.46 7.80
N LEU A 69 14.47 -16.22 7.59
CA LEU A 69 13.96 -15.34 6.53
C LEU A 69 15.08 -15.07 5.53
N SER A 70 14.96 -15.59 4.32
CA SER A 70 15.94 -15.49 3.25
C SER A 70 15.46 -14.57 2.11
N PRO A 71 16.37 -13.76 1.50
CA PRO A 71 17.80 -13.63 1.76
C PRO A 71 18.10 -12.77 2.99
N ALA A 72 19.14 -13.09 3.77
CA ALA A 72 19.49 -12.38 5.00
C ALA A 72 19.92 -10.92 4.76
N SER A 73 20.48 -10.62 3.58
CA SER A 73 20.95 -9.28 3.21
C SER A 73 19.84 -8.25 2.97
N LEU A 74 18.61 -8.71 2.75
CA LEU A 74 17.48 -7.83 2.48
C LEU A 74 16.95 -7.22 3.79
N PRO A 75 16.77 -5.89 3.88
CA PRO A 75 16.17 -5.28 5.05
C PRO A 75 14.70 -5.70 5.18
N LYS A 76 14.40 -6.47 6.21
CA LYS A 76 13.05 -6.92 6.55
C LYS A 76 12.59 -6.10 7.75
N ARG A 77 11.51 -5.36 7.60
CA ARG A 77 11.02 -4.45 8.64
C ARG A 77 9.52 -4.60 8.84
N GLY A 78 9.10 -4.38 10.10
CA GLY A 78 7.69 -4.35 10.48
C GLY A 78 7.05 -5.73 10.65
N SER A 79 5.75 -5.69 10.89
CA SER A 79 4.87 -6.82 11.19
C SER A 79 4.31 -7.51 9.94
N TRP A 80 4.78 -7.11 8.78
CA TRP A 80 4.36 -7.59 7.46
C TRP A 80 4.42 -9.11 7.28
N PHE A 81 5.41 -9.75 7.93
CA PHE A 81 5.70 -11.17 7.79
C PHE A 81 4.98 -12.05 8.80
N ASP A 82 4.22 -11.46 9.74
CA ASP A 82 3.61 -12.19 10.85
C ASP A 82 2.75 -13.36 10.39
N LEU A 83 1.86 -13.12 9.41
CA LEU A 83 1.00 -14.17 8.88
C LEU A 83 1.82 -15.30 8.24
N ALA A 84 2.82 -14.97 7.44
CA ALA A 84 3.68 -15.96 6.77
C ALA A 84 4.47 -16.79 7.78
N ILE A 85 5.00 -16.17 8.83
CA ILE A 85 5.74 -16.86 9.90
C ILE A 85 4.78 -17.77 10.69
N ALA A 86 3.61 -17.27 11.08
CA ALA A 86 2.61 -18.05 11.82
C ALA A 86 2.18 -19.30 11.04
N ILE A 87 1.83 -19.13 9.77
CA ILE A 87 1.45 -20.26 8.90
C ILE A 87 2.64 -21.21 8.70
N GLY A 88 3.87 -20.71 8.57
CA GLY A 88 5.08 -21.51 8.49
C GLY A 88 5.26 -22.40 9.73
N ILE A 89 5.07 -21.84 10.93
CA ILE A 89 5.14 -22.58 12.21
C ILE A 89 4.03 -23.65 12.27
N LEU A 90 2.77 -23.28 11.93
CA LEU A 90 1.65 -24.22 11.92
C LEU A 90 1.86 -25.37 10.90
N ALA A 91 2.43 -25.05 9.74
CA ALA A 91 2.76 -26.04 8.71
C ALA A 91 3.92 -26.97 9.15
N ALA A 92 4.95 -26.44 9.82
CA ALA A 92 6.01 -27.23 10.42
C ALA A 92 5.49 -28.14 11.54
N ALA A 93 4.51 -27.67 12.33
CA ALA A 93 3.83 -28.46 13.35
C ALA A 93 2.85 -29.52 12.79
N GLY A 94 2.62 -29.54 11.48
CA GLY A 94 1.67 -30.46 10.84
C GLY A 94 0.20 -30.06 11.02
N LYS A 95 -0.06 -28.85 11.51
CA LYS A 95 -1.43 -28.35 11.72
C LYS A 95 -2.04 -27.81 10.40
N VAL A 96 -1.19 -27.44 9.44
CA VAL A 96 -1.58 -26.95 8.10
C VAL A 96 -0.81 -27.75 7.04
N PRO A 97 -1.43 -28.10 5.89
CA PRO A 97 -0.73 -28.81 4.82
C PRO A 97 0.42 -27.97 4.23
N ARG A 98 1.65 -28.49 4.31
CA ARG A 98 2.86 -27.78 3.83
C ARG A 98 2.79 -27.43 2.35
N ALA A 99 2.29 -28.37 1.54
CA ALA A 99 2.17 -28.17 0.10
C ALA A 99 1.16 -27.05 -0.26
N ALA A 100 0.12 -26.87 0.54
CA ALA A 100 -0.82 -25.76 0.37
C ALA A 100 -0.19 -24.43 0.78
N ALA A 101 0.50 -24.38 1.92
CA ALA A 101 1.18 -23.19 2.42
C ALA A 101 2.29 -22.71 1.45
N ALA A 102 3.06 -23.61 0.85
CA ALA A 102 4.14 -23.28 -0.08
C ALA A 102 3.67 -22.70 -1.42
N ARG A 103 2.36 -22.75 -1.74
CA ARG A 103 1.80 -22.24 -3.00
C ARG A 103 1.09 -20.91 -2.88
N VAL A 104 1.12 -20.30 -1.70
CA VAL A 104 0.44 -19.05 -1.39
C VAL A 104 1.46 -18.05 -0.87
N MET A 105 1.36 -16.80 -1.30
CA MET A 105 2.11 -15.70 -0.74
C MET A 105 1.26 -14.98 0.32
N PHE A 106 1.86 -14.66 1.46
CA PHE A 106 1.13 -14.19 2.64
C PHE A 106 1.53 -12.76 2.98
N PHE A 107 0.53 -11.90 3.21
CA PHE A 107 0.70 -10.51 3.60
C PHE A 107 -0.26 -10.15 4.72
N GLY A 108 0.26 -9.69 5.85
CA GLY A 108 -0.59 -9.20 6.93
C GLY A 108 0.08 -9.21 8.29
N GLU A 109 -0.30 -8.24 9.10
CA GLU A 109 0.07 -8.13 10.50
C GLU A 109 -0.91 -8.91 11.38
N LEU A 110 -0.41 -9.65 12.37
CA LEU A 110 -1.24 -10.33 13.33
C LEU A 110 -1.44 -9.48 14.59
N GLY A 111 -2.68 -9.32 15.02
CA GLY A 111 -3.00 -8.88 16.37
C GLY A 111 -2.74 -10.00 17.39
N LEU A 112 -2.56 -9.65 18.66
CA LEU A 112 -2.40 -10.62 19.75
C LEU A 112 -3.62 -11.56 19.87
N ASP A 113 -4.79 -11.10 19.45
CA ASP A 113 -6.06 -11.84 19.40
C ASP A 113 -6.20 -12.76 18.19
N GLY A 114 -5.19 -12.83 17.33
CA GLY A 114 -5.18 -13.61 16.08
C GLY A 114 -5.93 -12.96 14.92
N ARG A 115 -6.46 -11.75 15.06
CA ARG A 115 -7.02 -10.99 13.93
C ARG A 115 -5.95 -10.55 12.96
N LEU A 116 -6.27 -10.60 11.68
CA LEU A 116 -5.39 -10.11 10.62
C LEU A 116 -5.66 -8.63 10.37
N ARG A 117 -4.61 -7.82 10.45
CA ARG A 117 -4.64 -6.38 10.24
C ARG A 117 -4.09 -6.03 8.86
N PRO A 118 -4.61 -4.97 8.23
CA PRO A 118 -4.11 -4.51 6.94
C PRO A 118 -2.68 -4.00 7.05
N VAL A 119 -1.95 -4.19 5.94
CA VAL A 119 -0.58 -3.69 5.77
C VAL A 119 -0.53 -2.72 4.59
N ARG A 120 0.51 -1.88 4.54
CA ARG A 120 0.69 -0.89 3.47
C ARG A 120 1.53 -1.49 2.35
N GLY A 121 1.34 -1.03 1.11
CA GLY A 121 2.15 -1.47 -0.03
C GLY A 121 1.75 -2.85 -0.56
N VAL A 122 0.50 -3.25 -0.37
CA VAL A 122 0.01 -4.55 -0.85
C VAL A 122 0.03 -4.62 -2.38
N LEU A 123 -0.32 -3.54 -3.07
CA LEU A 123 -0.33 -3.52 -4.54
C LEU A 123 1.03 -3.88 -5.15
N PRO A 124 2.13 -3.18 -4.86
CA PRO A 124 3.45 -3.55 -5.43
C PRO A 124 3.94 -4.93 -4.96
N ALA A 125 3.55 -5.37 -3.76
CA ALA A 125 3.92 -6.69 -3.27
C ALA A 125 3.20 -7.81 -4.01
N VAL A 126 1.90 -7.66 -4.28
CA VAL A 126 1.11 -8.63 -5.06
C VAL A 126 1.54 -8.63 -6.52
N ALA A 127 1.87 -7.46 -7.09
CA ALA A 127 2.44 -7.37 -8.43
C ALA A 127 3.74 -8.19 -8.54
N ARG A 128 4.64 -8.04 -7.55
CA ARG A 128 5.86 -8.85 -7.49
C ARG A 128 5.57 -10.34 -7.33
N ALA A 129 4.59 -10.71 -6.51
CA ALA A 129 4.17 -12.10 -6.37
C ALA A 129 3.71 -12.72 -7.70
N ALA A 130 2.95 -11.96 -8.49
CA ALA A 130 2.50 -12.37 -9.83
C ALA A 130 3.67 -12.58 -10.80
N GLU A 131 4.63 -11.65 -10.82
CA GLU A 131 5.85 -11.74 -11.63
C GLU A 131 6.68 -12.99 -11.31
N GLU A 132 6.74 -13.40 -10.03
CA GLU A 132 7.43 -14.60 -9.56
C GLU A 132 6.61 -15.90 -9.75
N GLY A 133 5.45 -15.78 -10.40
CA GLY A 133 4.61 -16.94 -10.74
C GLY A 133 3.68 -17.44 -9.62
N PHE A 134 3.53 -16.67 -8.53
CA PHE A 134 2.55 -17.00 -7.49
C PHE A 134 1.13 -16.64 -7.95
N GLY A 135 0.34 -17.66 -8.28
CA GLY A 135 -1.06 -17.48 -8.68
C GLY A 135 -2.04 -17.26 -7.52
N LYS A 136 -1.57 -17.28 -6.25
CA LYS A 136 -2.41 -17.12 -5.07
C LYS A 136 -1.72 -16.23 -4.03
N VAL A 137 -2.47 -15.25 -3.52
CA VAL A 137 -2.01 -14.39 -2.42
C VAL A 137 -3.07 -14.35 -1.32
N MET A 138 -2.65 -14.34 -0.08
CA MET A 138 -3.51 -14.21 1.09
C MET A 138 -3.25 -12.88 1.79
N VAL A 139 -4.31 -12.11 1.99
CA VAL A 139 -4.26 -10.74 2.53
C VAL A 139 -5.35 -10.52 3.57
N ALA A 140 -5.22 -9.45 4.37
CA ALA A 140 -6.33 -8.98 5.19
C ALA A 140 -7.51 -8.52 4.31
N GLU A 141 -8.75 -8.70 4.80
CA GLU A 141 -9.97 -8.30 4.07
C GLU A 141 -9.92 -6.84 3.58
N GLN A 142 -9.36 -5.94 4.39
CA GLN A 142 -9.24 -4.53 4.05
C GLN A 142 -8.26 -4.25 2.89
N ASN A 143 -7.34 -5.18 2.63
CA ASN A 143 -6.40 -5.08 1.52
C ASN A 143 -6.89 -5.79 0.24
N ALA A 144 -8.03 -6.48 0.29
CA ALA A 144 -8.50 -7.33 -0.81
C ALA A 144 -8.74 -6.54 -2.10
N ALA A 145 -9.37 -5.37 -2.00
CA ALA A 145 -9.68 -4.51 -3.14
C ALA A 145 -8.41 -4.03 -3.87
N GLU A 146 -7.40 -3.63 -3.09
CA GLU A 146 -6.09 -3.22 -3.59
C GLU A 146 -5.35 -4.40 -4.25
N ALA A 147 -5.30 -5.55 -3.57
CA ALA A 147 -4.64 -6.76 -4.08
C ALA A 147 -5.28 -7.26 -5.39
N ALA A 148 -6.60 -7.16 -5.51
CA ALA A 148 -7.34 -7.61 -6.70
C ALA A 148 -7.16 -6.72 -7.93
N LEU A 149 -6.45 -5.60 -7.84
CA LEU A 149 -6.04 -4.80 -9.02
C LEU A 149 -5.04 -5.56 -9.90
N VAL A 150 -4.27 -6.48 -9.33
CA VAL A 150 -3.23 -7.23 -10.06
C VAL A 150 -3.88 -8.37 -10.85
N PRO A 151 -3.79 -8.39 -12.19
CA PRO A 151 -4.37 -9.43 -12.99
C PRO A 151 -3.66 -10.79 -12.80
N GLY A 152 -4.39 -11.87 -13.01
CA GLY A 152 -3.82 -13.23 -13.00
C GLY A 152 -3.59 -13.84 -11.62
N VAL A 153 -3.87 -13.11 -10.55
CA VAL A 153 -3.70 -13.57 -9.17
C VAL A 153 -5.05 -13.83 -8.53
N ARG A 154 -5.18 -14.94 -7.82
CA ARG A 154 -6.32 -15.22 -6.93
C ARG A 154 -6.02 -14.64 -5.55
N VAL A 155 -6.83 -13.69 -5.11
CA VAL A 155 -6.72 -13.03 -3.81
C VAL A 155 -7.62 -13.74 -2.80
N ILE A 156 -7.03 -14.22 -1.72
CA ILE A 156 -7.70 -14.88 -0.60
C ILE A 156 -7.75 -13.87 0.54
N ALA A 157 -8.93 -13.33 0.79
CA ALA A 157 -9.17 -12.34 1.84
C ALA A 157 -9.61 -13.03 3.13
N VAL A 158 -8.89 -12.80 4.21
CA VAL A 158 -9.16 -13.37 5.52
C VAL A 158 -9.06 -12.31 6.61
N ASN A 159 -9.80 -12.50 7.72
CA ASN A 159 -9.79 -11.57 8.85
C ASN A 159 -9.04 -12.10 10.08
N SER A 160 -8.60 -13.35 10.07
CA SER A 160 -7.92 -13.96 11.21
C SER A 160 -7.01 -15.12 10.81
N LEU A 161 -6.08 -15.46 11.69
CA LEU A 161 -5.19 -16.61 11.54
C LEU A 161 -5.98 -17.94 11.50
N THR A 162 -7.07 -18.06 12.28
CA THR A 162 -7.94 -19.23 12.23
C THR A 162 -8.52 -19.43 10.83
N ARG A 163 -9.09 -18.38 10.24
CA ARG A 163 -9.64 -18.43 8.88
C ARG A 163 -8.58 -18.76 7.83
N ALA A 164 -7.37 -18.20 7.99
CA ALA A 164 -6.23 -18.51 7.11
C ALA A 164 -5.85 -20.00 7.17
N ALA A 165 -5.76 -20.56 8.38
CA ALA A 165 -5.44 -21.97 8.59
C ALA A 165 -6.55 -22.90 8.06
N ASP A 166 -7.82 -22.58 8.31
CA ASP A 166 -8.97 -23.34 7.85
C ASP A 166 -9.06 -23.38 6.32
N TRP A 167 -8.82 -22.25 5.65
CA TRP A 167 -8.77 -22.19 4.21
C TRP A 167 -7.66 -23.10 3.64
N LEU A 168 -6.47 -23.08 4.24
CA LEU A 168 -5.35 -23.94 3.83
C LEU A 168 -5.61 -25.44 4.07
N ARG A 169 -6.45 -25.77 5.08
CA ARG A 169 -6.91 -27.13 5.37
C ARG A 169 -8.04 -27.57 4.43
N GLY A 170 -8.66 -26.65 3.67
CA GLY A 170 -9.86 -26.90 2.88
C GLY A 170 -11.12 -27.06 3.72
N LEU A 171 -11.15 -26.43 4.89
CA LEU A 171 -12.28 -26.45 5.84
C LEU A 171 -13.14 -25.19 5.66
N SER A 172 -14.41 -25.28 6.07
CA SER A 172 -15.24 -24.10 6.32
C SER A 172 -14.82 -23.43 7.62
N GLY A 173 -15.13 -22.15 7.76
CA GLY A 173 -14.88 -21.45 9.01
C GLY A 173 -15.75 -21.97 10.17
N PRO A 174 -15.42 -21.60 11.42
CA PRO A 174 -16.06 -22.15 12.64
C PRO A 174 -17.56 -21.83 12.74
N ASP A 175 -18.07 -20.88 11.97
CA ASP A 175 -19.48 -20.47 11.87
C ASP A 175 -20.20 -21.08 10.65
N GLY A 176 -19.58 -22.05 9.96
CA GLY A 176 -20.13 -22.69 8.76
C GLY A 176 -20.05 -21.85 7.49
N GLN A 177 -19.53 -20.63 7.58
CA GLN A 177 -19.28 -19.77 6.42
C GLN A 177 -17.95 -20.15 5.73
N PRO A 178 -17.75 -19.75 4.46
CA PRO A 178 -16.45 -19.93 3.80
C PRO A 178 -15.31 -19.37 4.65
N ALA A 179 -14.19 -20.09 4.72
CA ALA A 179 -13.03 -19.66 5.51
C ALA A 179 -12.39 -18.37 4.98
N ALA A 180 -12.55 -18.09 3.70
CA ALA A 180 -12.06 -16.86 3.06
C ALA A 180 -13.03 -16.39 1.97
N VAL A 181 -12.94 -15.11 1.63
CA VAL A 181 -13.55 -14.55 0.42
C VAL A 181 -12.47 -14.52 -0.66
N GLU A 182 -12.78 -15.09 -1.82
CA GLU A 182 -11.83 -15.16 -2.95
C GLU A 182 -12.23 -14.19 -4.04
N TYR A 183 -11.23 -13.46 -4.57
CA TYR A 183 -11.39 -12.55 -5.70
C TYR A 183 -10.44 -12.97 -6.83
N GLN A 184 -10.90 -12.85 -8.08
CA GLN A 184 -10.03 -13.00 -9.22
C GLN A 184 -9.44 -11.64 -9.58
N GLY A 185 -8.12 -11.53 -9.52
CA GLY A 185 -7.42 -10.29 -9.84
C GLY A 185 -7.60 -9.86 -11.30
N GLY A 186 -7.72 -8.56 -11.49
CA GLY A 186 -7.97 -7.95 -12.80
C GLY A 186 -9.43 -7.92 -13.23
N GLN A 187 -10.35 -8.54 -12.49
CA GLN A 187 -11.80 -8.43 -12.72
C GLN A 187 -12.39 -7.26 -11.91
N ASP A 188 -13.49 -6.71 -12.38
CA ASP A 188 -14.20 -5.66 -11.65
C ASP A 188 -14.73 -6.20 -10.33
N LEU A 189 -14.31 -5.59 -9.22
CA LEU A 189 -14.81 -5.91 -7.89
C LEU A 189 -16.28 -5.48 -7.77
N PRO A 190 -17.17 -6.32 -7.21
CA PRO A 190 -18.52 -5.91 -6.90
C PRO A 190 -18.48 -4.79 -5.85
N GLY A 191 -19.04 -3.63 -6.18
CA GLY A 191 -19.03 -2.43 -5.34
C GLY A 191 -18.06 -1.34 -5.79
N ARG A 192 -17.42 -1.50 -6.94
CA ARG A 192 -16.82 -0.35 -7.63
C ARG A 192 -17.97 0.62 -7.93
N PRO A 193 -18.01 1.85 -7.36
CA PRO A 193 -18.86 2.88 -7.92
C PRO A 193 -18.37 3.01 -9.35
N GLY A 194 -19.21 2.65 -10.30
CA GLY A 194 -18.84 2.74 -11.71
C GLY A 194 -18.25 4.10 -11.96
N CYS A 195 -17.09 4.14 -12.56
CA CYS A 195 -16.60 5.34 -13.21
C CYS A 195 -17.70 5.75 -14.18
N LEU A 196 -18.35 6.86 -13.92
CA LEU A 196 -19.55 7.36 -14.55
C LEU A 196 -20.87 6.86 -13.90
N GLY A 197 -21.31 7.59 -12.86
CA GLY A 197 -22.73 7.86 -12.74
C GLY A 197 -23.17 8.44 -14.11
N ARG A 198 -24.32 8.03 -14.58
CA ARG A 198 -24.95 8.48 -15.85
C ARG A 198 -25.02 10.01 -16.01
N ASP A 199 -24.55 10.77 -15.02
CA ASP A 199 -24.63 12.22 -14.88
C ASP A 199 -23.26 12.93 -14.91
N GLY A 200 -22.18 12.27 -15.33
CA GLY A 200 -20.89 12.91 -15.63
C GLY A 200 -20.19 13.64 -14.45
N LYS A 201 -20.53 13.32 -13.19
CA LYS A 201 -19.90 13.94 -12.01
C LYS A 201 -18.78 13.09 -11.45
N LEU A 202 -17.57 13.63 -11.53
CA LEU A 202 -16.33 13.13 -10.96
C LEU A 202 -16.38 13.13 -9.43
N ALA A 203 -16.05 11.98 -8.83
CA ALA A 203 -15.65 11.93 -7.43
C ALA A 203 -14.18 12.36 -7.35
N SER A 204 -13.95 13.62 -7.06
CA SER A 204 -12.63 14.18 -6.78
C SER A 204 -12.15 13.71 -5.42
N GLY A 205 -11.05 13.03 -5.40
CA GLY A 205 -10.44 12.64 -4.16
C GLY A 205 -8.93 12.60 -4.25
N VAL A 206 -8.35 13.29 -3.43
CA VAL A 206 -7.05 13.23 -2.74
C VAL A 206 -6.29 14.55 -2.82
N GLY A 207 -6.43 15.33 -1.78
CA GLY A 207 -5.65 16.54 -1.58
C GLY A 207 -6.23 17.49 -0.54
N ALA A 208 -7.34 17.13 0.11
CA ALA A 208 -7.85 17.91 1.22
C ALA A 208 -7.69 17.13 2.52
N GLN A 209 -6.95 17.69 3.47
CA GLN A 209 -7.07 17.36 4.87
C GLN A 209 -8.55 17.36 5.25
N ALA A 210 -8.98 16.24 5.85
CA ALA A 210 -10.22 16.04 6.59
C ALA A 210 -11.20 17.22 6.60
N ALA A 211 -12.00 17.38 5.55
CA ALA A 211 -13.26 18.07 5.60
C ALA A 211 -14.36 17.00 5.63
N GLY A 212 -15.25 17.10 6.61
CA GLY A 212 -16.35 16.17 6.86
C GLY A 212 -17.32 16.01 5.70
N PRO A 213 -18.38 15.20 5.83
CA PRO A 213 -19.21 14.73 4.75
C PRO A 213 -20.07 15.88 4.17
N GLY A 214 -19.57 16.50 3.13
CA GLY A 214 -20.28 17.44 2.29
C GLY A 214 -19.77 17.26 0.88
N THR A 215 -20.65 16.97 -0.05
CA THR A 215 -20.41 16.88 -1.50
C THR A 215 -19.90 18.21 -2.05
N ALA A 216 -18.66 18.58 -1.75
CA ALA A 216 -18.01 19.69 -2.44
C ALA A 216 -17.70 19.21 -3.86
N MET A 217 -18.28 19.88 -4.84
CA MET A 217 -17.90 19.72 -6.26
C MET A 217 -16.40 19.99 -6.38
N ALA A 218 -15.71 19.19 -7.19
CA ALA A 218 -14.31 19.45 -7.52
C ALA A 218 -14.19 20.88 -8.09
N PRO A 219 -13.19 21.64 -7.67
CA PRO A 219 -13.00 22.99 -8.20
C PRO A 219 -12.69 22.92 -9.70
N ASP A 220 -13.47 23.59 -10.53
CA ASP A 220 -13.30 23.62 -11.98
C ASP A 220 -12.53 24.89 -12.40
N LEU A 221 -11.69 24.78 -13.42
CA LEU A 221 -11.00 25.94 -14.01
C LEU A 221 -11.98 26.95 -14.58
N ALA A 222 -13.18 26.51 -15.00
CA ALA A 222 -14.26 27.39 -15.48
C ALA A 222 -14.77 28.37 -14.41
N GLU A 223 -14.64 28.06 -13.12
CA GLU A 223 -15.02 28.91 -12.01
C GLU A 223 -14.08 30.12 -11.82
N LEU A 224 -12.89 30.06 -12.40
CA LEU A 224 -11.89 31.12 -12.30
C LEU A 224 -12.28 32.27 -13.24
N LEU A 225 -12.84 33.30 -12.69
CA LEU A 225 -13.22 34.49 -13.46
C LEU A 225 -12.03 35.42 -13.68
N GLY A 226 -11.91 35.95 -14.89
CA GLY A 226 -10.78 36.81 -15.25
C GLY A 226 -9.49 36.07 -15.53
N GLN A 227 -8.35 36.73 -15.37
CA GLN A 227 -6.99 36.19 -15.50
C GLN A 227 -6.74 35.32 -16.77
N SER A 228 -7.21 35.80 -17.91
CA SER A 228 -7.17 35.05 -19.18
C SER A 228 -5.78 34.51 -19.54
N MET A 229 -4.73 35.30 -19.27
CA MET A 229 -3.34 34.92 -19.50
C MET A 229 -2.92 33.75 -18.62
N ALA A 230 -3.24 33.78 -17.30
CA ALA A 230 -2.90 32.72 -16.37
C ALA A 230 -3.66 31.43 -16.68
N ARG A 231 -4.96 31.54 -17.03
CA ARG A 231 -5.76 30.40 -17.50
C ARG A 231 -5.16 29.77 -18.75
N ARG A 232 -4.83 30.59 -19.76
CA ARG A 232 -4.21 30.09 -20.99
C ARG A 232 -2.85 29.42 -20.73
N ALA A 233 -2.04 30.00 -19.85
CA ALA A 233 -0.77 29.39 -19.43
C ALA A 233 -1.01 28.04 -18.75
N ALA A 234 -2.00 27.92 -17.87
CA ALA A 234 -2.35 26.65 -17.23
C ALA A 234 -2.79 25.56 -18.24
N GLU A 235 -3.63 25.94 -19.23
CA GLU A 235 -4.05 25.04 -20.31
C GLU A 235 -2.84 24.52 -21.13
N VAL A 236 -1.92 25.43 -21.53
CA VAL A 236 -0.73 25.06 -22.29
C VAL A 236 0.19 24.16 -21.47
N CYS A 237 0.40 24.49 -20.19
CA CYS A 237 1.23 23.68 -19.29
C CYS A 237 0.62 22.30 -19.05
N ALA A 238 -0.69 22.22 -18.85
CA ALA A 238 -1.40 20.94 -18.67
C ALA A 238 -1.32 20.07 -19.94
N ALA A 239 -1.52 20.67 -21.12
CA ALA A 239 -1.46 19.95 -22.39
C ALA A 239 -0.06 19.46 -22.74
N GLY A 240 0.98 20.19 -22.34
CA GLY A 240 2.39 19.86 -22.66
C GLY A 240 3.16 19.22 -21.52
N GLY A 241 2.57 19.00 -20.35
CA GLY A 241 3.30 18.51 -19.17
C GLY A 241 4.39 19.46 -18.69
N HIS A 242 4.22 20.78 -18.88
CA HIS A 242 5.24 21.79 -18.58
C HIS A 242 5.14 22.30 -17.15
N HIS A 243 6.30 22.73 -16.60
CA HIS A 243 6.32 23.46 -15.34
C HIS A 243 5.73 24.86 -15.49
N LEU A 244 5.00 25.32 -14.50
CA LEU A 244 4.41 26.65 -14.44
C LEU A 244 4.95 27.43 -13.25
N SER A 245 5.43 28.66 -13.49
CA SER A 245 5.80 29.61 -12.45
C SER A 245 4.77 30.72 -12.37
N LEU A 246 4.22 30.93 -11.16
CA LEU A 246 3.20 31.94 -10.90
C LEU A 246 3.82 33.05 -10.05
N LEU A 247 3.93 34.25 -10.61
CA LEU A 247 4.42 35.44 -9.94
C LEU A 247 3.28 36.45 -9.77
N GLY A 248 3.10 36.98 -8.58
CA GLY A 248 2.07 37.98 -8.31
C GLY A 248 1.92 38.25 -6.81
N PRO A 249 1.22 39.32 -6.45
CA PRO A 249 1.01 39.69 -5.05
C PRO A 249 0.15 38.66 -4.30
N PRO A 250 0.15 38.69 -2.97
CA PRO A 250 -0.82 37.92 -2.16
C PRO A 250 -2.24 38.20 -2.60
N GLY A 251 -3.10 37.19 -2.61
CA GLY A 251 -4.50 37.34 -3.05
C GLY A 251 -4.71 37.34 -4.58
N ALA A 252 -3.67 37.25 -5.40
CA ALA A 252 -3.81 37.20 -6.86
C ALA A 252 -4.43 35.90 -7.41
N GLY A 253 -4.83 34.94 -6.54
CA GLY A 253 -5.49 33.70 -6.96
C GLY A 253 -4.53 32.60 -7.44
N LYS A 254 -3.23 32.67 -7.12
CA LYS A 254 -2.22 31.66 -7.52
C LYS A 254 -2.60 30.26 -7.05
N THR A 255 -2.90 30.09 -5.78
CA THR A 255 -3.32 28.82 -5.18
C THR A 255 -4.63 28.31 -5.79
N MET A 256 -5.60 29.23 -5.97
CA MET A 256 -6.88 28.90 -6.61
C MET A 256 -6.71 28.38 -8.04
N LEU A 257 -5.79 28.94 -8.82
CA LEU A 257 -5.45 28.42 -10.15
C LEU A 257 -4.78 27.06 -10.07
N ALA A 258 -3.80 26.90 -9.17
CA ALA A 258 -3.05 25.66 -9.01
C ALA A 258 -3.95 24.47 -8.65
N GLU A 259 -4.88 24.64 -7.73
CA GLU A 259 -5.85 23.61 -7.30
C GLU A 259 -6.77 23.13 -8.42
N ARG A 260 -6.95 23.94 -9.48
CA ARG A 260 -7.80 23.62 -10.62
C ARG A 260 -7.07 22.95 -11.78
N ILE A 261 -5.74 22.96 -11.78
CA ILE A 261 -4.95 22.32 -12.85
C ILE A 261 -5.21 20.82 -12.98
N PRO A 262 -5.34 20.03 -11.90
CA PRO A 262 -5.65 18.61 -12.03
C PRO A 262 -6.92 18.34 -12.84
N THR A 263 -7.89 19.24 -12.81
CA THR A 263 -9.18 19.04 -13.50
C THR A 263 -9.09 19.16 -15.02
N ILE A 264 -8.02 19.76 -15.54
CA ILE A 264 -7.73 19.89 -16.98
C ILE A 264 -6.65 18.92 -17.46
N LEU A 265 -6.04 18.16 -16.56
CA LEU A 265 -5.12 17.09 -16.93
C LEU A 265 -5.90 15.88 -17.45
N PRO A 266 -5.33 15.13 -18.42
CA PRO A 266 -5.93 13.86 -18.83
C PRO A 266 -5.90 12.87 -17.67
N ARG A 267 -6.90 12.00 -17.62
CA ARG A 267 -6.87 10.87 -16.70
C ARG A 267 -5.67 9.98 -16.96
N LEU A 268 -5.18 9.37 -15.89
CA LEU A 268 -4.08 8.42 -15.97
C LEU A 268 -4.54 7.18 -16.75
N ASP A 269 -3.72 6.73 -17.67
CA ASP A 269 -3.92 5.40 -18.25
C ASP A 269 -3.73 4.31 -17.18
N ARG A 270 -4.07 3.08 -17.50
CA ARG A 270 -4.03 1.99 -16.51
C ARG A 270 -2.62 1.77 -15.93
N ALA A 271 -1.58 1.91 -16.73
CA ALA A 271 -0.19 1.71 -16.28
C ALA A 271 0.24 2.82 -15.33
N ALA A 272 0.01 4.08 -15.72
CA ALA A 272 0.29 5.24 -14.89
C ALA A 272 -0.54 5.25 -13.59
N ALA A 273 -1.84 4.90 -13.66
CA ALA A 273 -2.70 4.76 -12.49
C ALA A 273 -2.16 3.70 -11.52
N PHE A 274 -1.63 2.60 -12.04
CA PHE A 274 -1.03 1.54 -11.24
C PHE A 274 0.24 2.02 -10.53
N GLU A 275 1.13 2.73 -11.23
CA GLU A 275 2.35 3.33 -10.66
C GLU A 275 2.02 4.31 -9.53
N VAL A 276 1.10 5.25 -9.78
CA VAL A 276 0.66 6.22 -8.77
C VAL A 276 0.05 5.53 -7.55
N THR A 277 -0.84 4.56 -7.80
CA THR A 277 -1.49 3.80 -6.72
C THR A 277 -0.46 3.03 -5.90
N ALA A 278 0.57 2.44 -6.52
CA ALA A 278 1.64 1.73 -5.80
C ALA A 278 2.42 2.67 -4.85
N VAL A 279 2.72 3.89 -5.27
CA VAL A 279 3.37 4.90 -4.41
C VAL A 279 2.49 5.26 -3.22
N HIS A 280 1.20 5.52 -3.47
CA HIS A 280 0.22 5.86 -2.41
C HIS A 280 -0.05 4.69 -1.47
N SER A 281 -0.04 3.47 -1.97
CA SER A 281 -0.15 2.24 -1.19
C SER A 281 1.00 2.11 -0.17
N VAL A 282 2.24 2.27 -0.62
CA VAL A 282 3.43 2.24 0.26
C VAL A 282 3.41 3.37 1.28
N ALA A 283 2.98 4.56 0.89
CA ALA A 283 2.82 5.69 1.80
C ALA A 283 1.71 5.47 2.83
N GLY A 284 0.72 4.63 2.51
CA GLY A 284 -0.48 4.40 3.33
C GLY A 284 -1.49 5.56 3.23
N THR A 285 -1.50 6.26 2.11
CA THR A 285 -2.41 7.37 1.80
C THR A 285 -3.52 6.96 0.82
N LEU A 286 -3.58 5.68 0.45
CA LEU A 286 -4.61 5.16 -0.44
C LEU A 286 -5.97 5.17 0.28
N PRO A 287 -7.02 5.80 -0.29
CA PRO A 287 -8.35 5.77 0.29
C PRO A 287 -8.94 4.36 0.24
N ALA A 288 -9.55 3.91 1.34
CA ALA A 288 -10.11 2.56 1.44
C ALA A 288 -11.19 2.25 0.39
N GLN A 289 -11.88 3.30 -0.12
CA GLN A 289 -12.98 3.18 -1.08
C GLN A 289 -12.54 3.31 -2.54
N VAL A 290 -11.30 3.74 -2.80
CA VAL A 290 -10.75 3.98 -4.13
C VAL A 290 -9.48 3.15 -4.28
N PRO A 291 -9.61 1.90 -4.74
CA PRO A 291 -8.45 1.02 -4.83
C PRO A 291 -7.45 1.44 -5.92
N LEU A 292 -7.89 2.12 -6.98
CA LEU A 292 -7.06 2.60 -8.09
C LEU A 292 -7.24 4.11 -8.27
N LEU A 293 -6.13 4.84 -8.26
CA LEU A 293 -6.09 6.28 -8.50
C LEU A 293 -6.00 6.53 -10.01
N GLU A 294 -7.10 6.95 -10.63
CA GLU A 294 -7.19 7.23 -12.07
C GLU A 294 -7.02 8.71 -12.39
N ASP A 295 -7.17 9.58 -11.40
CA ASP A 295 -6.99 11.02 -11.56
C ASP A 295 -5.59 11.45 -11.10
N PRO A 296 -4.94 12.41 -11.80
CA PRO A 296 -3.64 12.94 -11.42
C PRO A 296 -3.65 13.52 -10.00
N PRO A 297 -2.74 13.10 -9.08
CA PRO A 297 -2.70 13.60 -7.72
C PRO A 297 -2.28 15.08 -7.67
N PHE A 298 -2.84 15.80 -6.70
CA PHE A 298 -2.45 17.18 -6.37
C PHE A 298 -1.87 17.24 -4.96
N LEU A 299 -0.64 17.69 -4.83
CA LEU A 299 0.05 17.84 -3.55
C LEU A 299 0.51 19.30 -3.37
N ALA A 300 0.10 19.90 -2.27
CA ALA A 300 0.50 21.23 -1.87
C ALA A 300 1.11 21.19 -0.46
N PRO A 301 2.40 20.79 -0.31
CA PRO A 301 3.05 20.80 0.99
C PRO A 301 3.16 22.24 1.51
N HIS A 302 2.93 22.39 2.82
CA HIS A 302 3.07 23.69 3.49
C HIS A 302 4.50 24.21 3.33
N HIS A 303 4.70 25.53 3.23
CA HIS A 303 6.03 26.15 3.06
C HIS A 303 7.02 25.79 4.19
N THR A 304 6.53 25.46 5.41
CA THR A 304 7.34 24.99 6.52
C THR A 304 7.68 23.50 6.47
N ALA A 305 7.26 22.79 5.40
CA ALA A 305 7.54 21.36 5.27
C ALA A 305 9.07 21.12 5.19
N THR A 306 9.53 20.11 5.92
CA THR A 306 10.95 19.74 5.91
C THR A 306 11.35 19.15 4.55
N LYS A 307 12.63 19.23 4.19
CA LYS A 307 13.17 18.58 2.98
C LYS A 307 12.79 17.10 2.92
N ALA A 308 12.82 16.40 4.07
CA ALA A 308 12.42 15.00 4.17
C ALA A 308 10.92 14.78 3.88
N ALA A 309 10.05 15.71 4.24
CA ALA A 309 8.63 15.64 3.93
C ALA A 309 8.36 15.85 2.43
N ILE A 310 9.18 16.64 1.76
CA ILE A 310 9.03 16.93 0.31
C ILE A 310 9.66 15.82 -0.54
N VAL A 311 10.93 15.49 -0.29
CA VAL A 311 11.67 14.52 -1.13
C VAL A 311 11.42 13.08 -0.69
N GLY A 312 11.07 12.88 0.57
CA GLY A 312 10.99 11.58 1.21
C GLY A 312 12.25 11.26 2.02
N GLY A 313 12.17 10.27 2.85
CA GLY A 313 13.26 9.83 3.73
C GLY A 313 12.74 9.32 5.06
N GLY A 314 13.66 9.10 5.98
CA GLY A 314 13.39 8.64 7.33
C GLY A 314 14.58 7.89 7.91
N SER A 315 14.79 7.98 9.21
CA SER A 315 15.91 7.30 9.92
C SER A 315 15.69 5.79 10.12
N GLY A 316 14.56 5.28 9.67
CA GLY A 316 14.20 3.85 9.80
C GLY A 316 13.44 3.36 8.58
N VAL A 317 12.18 3.72 8.44
CA VAL A 317 11.35 3.39 7.28
C VAL A 317 11.41 4.56 6.31
N ILE A 318 11.94 4.34 5.11
CA ILE A 318 11.91 5.33 4.03
C ILE A 318 10.46 5.50 3.61
N ARG A 319 9.93 6.72 3.76
CA ARG A 319 8.58 7.06 3.32
C ARG A 319 8.64 7.94 2.09
N PRO A 320 7.76 7.73 1.10
CA PRO A 320 7.61 8.64 -0.02
C PRO A 320 7.27 10.05 0.48
N GLY A 321 7.96 11.06 -0.05
CA GLY A 321 7.63 12.45 0.21
C GLY A 321 6.58 12.99 -0.76
N SER A 322 6.21 14.26 -0.60
CA SER A 322 5.21 14.92 -1.45
C SER A 322 5.58 14.88 -2.94
N ALA A 323 6.87 14.95 -3.27
CA ALA A 323 7.34 14.83 -4.65
C ALA A 323 7.05 13.46 -5.26
N SER A 324 7.24 12.38 -4.47
CA SER A 324 6.90 11.02 -4.91
C SER A 324 5.38 10.81 -4.98
N LEU A 325 4.63 11.37 -4.02
CA LEU A 325 3.17 11.28 -3.99
C LEU A 325 2.51 12.08 -5.13
N ALA A 326 3.18 13.13 -5.64
CA ALA A 326 2.73 13.89 -6.80
C ALA A 326 3.10 13.25 -8.13
N HIS A 327 3.64 12.02 -8.13
CA HIS A 327 4.02 11.31 -9.34
C HIS A 327 2.87 11.29 -10.37
N ARG A 328 3.17 11.64 -11.63
CA ARG A 328 2.16 11.76 -12.70
C ARG A 328 1.06 12.81 -12.45
N GLY A 329 1.29 13.72 -11.51
CA GLY A 329 0.32 14.73 -11.10
C GLY A 329 0.95 16.12 -10.92
N VAL A 330 0.43 16.86 -9.96
CA VAL A 330 0.81 18.26 -9.71
C VAL A 330 1.42 18.39 -8.32
N LEU A 331 2.66 18.86 -8.25
CA LEU A 331 3.27 19.34 -7.02
C LEU A 331 3.24 20.88 -7.03
N PHE A 332 2.43 21.47 -6.15
CA PHE A 332 2.37 22.91 -5.97
C PHE A 332 3.23 23.32 -4.78
N LEU A 333 4.23 24.14 -5.03
CA LEU A 333 5.09 24.72 -4.00
C LEU A 333 4.72 26.20 -3.87
N ASP A 334 3.97 26.54 -2.83
CA ASP A 334 3.71 27.93 -2.48
C ASP A 334 4.92 28.50 -1.75
N GLU A 335 5.28 29.77 -2.04
CA GLU A 335 6.43 30.44 -1.44
C GLU A 335 7.74 29.61 -1.59
N ALA A 336 7.99 29.09 -2.80
CA ALA A 336 9.11 28.18 -3.08
C ALA A 336 10.49 28.73 -2.67
N SER A 337 10.64 30.05 -2.58
CA SER A 337 11.84 30.71 -2.05
C SER A 337 12.14 30.40 -0.59
N GLU A 338 11.14 30.08 0.22
CA GLU A 338 11.28 29.77 1.64
C GLU A 338 11.59 28.29 1.89
N VAL A 339 11.15 27.41 1.00
CA VAL A 339 11.26 25.94 1.14
C VAL A 339 12.71 25.45 1.10
N SER A 340 13.63 26.17 0.51
CA SER A 340 15.02 25.68 0.30
C SER A 340 16.13 26.69 0.53
N GLY A 341 15.83 27.89 1.02
CA GLY A 341 16.85 28.94 1.16
C GLY A 341 17.44 29.37 -0.19
N THR A 342 16.80 29.02 -1.31
CA THR A 342 17.15 29.47 -2.66
C THR A 342 16.19 30.59 -3.05
N HIS A 343 16.72 31.77 -3.34
CA HIS A 343 15.94 32.91 -3.80
C HIS A 343 15.45 32.66 -5.24
N GLY A 344 14.24 32.07 -5.37
CA GLY A 344 13.59 31.85 -6.66
C GLY A 344 12.06 32.04 -6.56
N PRO A 345 11.38 32.39 -7.66
CA PRO A 345 9.93 32.53 -7.67
C PRO A 345 9.23 31.21 -7.39
N PRO A 346 7.99 31.22 -6.86
CA PRO A 346 7.22 30.00 -6.65
C PRO A 346 7.06 29.23 -7.94
N CYS A 347 7.44 27.96 -7.91
CA CYS A 347 7.40 27.07 -9.06
C CYS A 347 6.39 25.95 -8.82
N MET A 348 5.59 25.66 -9.84
CA MET A 348 4.78 24.45 -9.90
C MET A 348 5.44 23.47 -10.86
N ALA A 349 5.68 22.25 -10.39
CA ALA A 349 6.21 21.17 -11.20
C ALA A 349 5.09 20.22 -11.58
N LEU A 350 4.85 20.03 -12.87
CA LEU A 350 4.10 18.89 -13.38
C LEU A 350 5.12 17.76 -13.55
N SER A 351 4.95 16.65 -12.81
CA SER A 351 5.78 15.48 -12.99
C SER A 351 5.34 14.77 -14.27
N GLY A 352 5.97 15.08 -15.37
CA GLY A 352 5.77 14.42 -16.66
C GLY A 352 6.73 13.26 -16.84
N SER A 353 6.24 12.25 -17.56
CA SER A 353 6.87 11.04 -18.14
C SER A 353 7.93 10.34 -17.31
#